data_9d3bca7d570b7bbede21b6f0b7b1f0d5
#
_entry.id   9d3bca7d570b7bbede21b6f0b7b1f0d5
#
_cell.length_a   1.000
_cell.length_b   1.000
_cell.length_c   1.000
_cell.angle_alpha   90.00
_cell.angle_beta   90.00
_cell.angle_gamma   90.00
#
_symmetry.space_group_name_H-M   'P 1'
#
loop_
_entity.id
_entity.type
_entity.pdbx_description
1 polymer ?
#
loop_
_entity_poly.entity_id
_entity_poly.type
_entity_poly.pdbx_seq_one_letter_code
_entity_poly.pdbx_strand_id
1 'polypeptide(L)'
;VGPHTISFPRLLPAEGVDYSAYQLVNDRDFKHLIAVTRLAVPYTGMILTTRESAEFRRELLDIGMSQMSAGSCVGVGGYAHPGRTVPGEAPQFHLADERKPEDVLKGLVRDGYLPSFCTACYRSGRTGDRFMPLAKSGEISNCCQPNAMLTFKEYLLDYADDELKKLGDAMIATELSQITREKRREQTEQYLKRLEAGERDLRF
;
A
#
# COMPACT_ATOMS: atom_id res chain seq x y z
N VAL A 1 9.61 -21.87 3.03
CA VAL A 1 8.74 -20.80 2.49
C VAL A 1 8.26 -19.97 3.66
N GLY A 2 8.50 -18.66 3.65
CA GLY A 2 8.07 -17.72 4.69
C GLY A 2 6.69 -17.11 4.39
N PRO A 3 6.18 -16.25 5.28
CA PRO A 3 4.92 -15.55 5.04
C PRO A 3 5.05 -14.61 3.85
N HIS A 4 4.00 -14.52 3.03
CA HIS A 4 3.94 -13.61 1.89
C HIS A 4 3.73 -12.16 2.37
N THR A 5 2.88 -11.99 3.36
CA THR A 5 2.61 -10.70 4.00
C THR A 5 2.46 -10.86 5.51
N ILE A 6 2.80 -9.82 6.27
CA ILE A 6 2.60 -9.72 7.71
C ILE A 6 1.84 -8.42 7.99
N SER A 7 0.73 -8.51 8.70
CA SER A 7 -0.01 -7.34 9.17
C SER A 7 0.39 -7.00 10.60
N PHE A 8 0.49 -5.71 10.91
CA PHE A 8 0.93 -5.19 12.21
C PHE A 8 -0.18 -4.36 12.87
N PRO A 9 -1.25 -4.97 13.37
CA PRO A 9 -2.24 -4.25 14.18
C PRO A 9 -1.76 -4.15 15.62
N ARG A 10 -1.61 -2.94 16.15
CA ARG A 10 -1.47 -2.76 17.62
C ARG A 10 -2.82 -2.85 18.30
N LEU A 11 -2.79 -3.27 19.56
CA LEU A 11 -3.95 -3.12 20.42
C LEU A 11 -4.10 -1.63 20.77
N LEU A 12 -5.18 -1.02 20.34
CA LEU A 12 -5.55 0.35 20.66
C LEU A 12 -6.80 0.36 21.55
N PRO A 13 -6.95 1.36 22.42
CA PRO A 13 -8.14 1.50 23.23
C PRO A 13 -9.43 1.50 22.39
N ALA A 14 -10.44 0.80 22.86
CA ALA A 14 -11.77 0.76 22.29
C ALA A 14 -12.80 1.06 23.37
N GLU A 15 -13.96 1.55 23.00
CA GLU A 15 -15.02 1.89 23.94
C GLU A 15 -15.50 0.66 24.69
N GLY A 16 -15.69 0.78 26.00
CA GLY A 16 -16.21 -0.30 26.85
C GLY A 16 -15.21 -1.41 27.19
N VAL A 17 -13.93 -1.29 26.83
CA VAL A 17 -12.90 -2.28 27.16
C VAL A 17 -11.96 -1.75 28.24
N ASP A 18 -11.76 -2.52 29.31
CA ASP A 18 -10.75 -2.22 30.33
C ASP A 18 -9.38 -2.71 29.87
N TYR A 19 -8.45 -1.78 29.68
CA TYR A 19 -7.07 -2.05 29.25
C TYR A 19 -6.07 -2.08 30.41
N SER A 20 -6.51 -1.91 31.66
CA SER A 20 -5.62 -1.85 32.83
C SER A 20 -4.75 -3.09 33.00
N ALA A 21 -5.20 -4.25 32.53
CA ALA A 21 -4.49 -5.52 32.58
C ALA A 21 -3.50 -5.72 31.40
N TYR A 22 -3.45 -4.82 30.40
CA TYR A 22 -2.66 -4.99 29.20
C TYR A 22 -1.53 -3.97 29.11
N GLN A 23 -0.35 -4.42 28.74
CA GLN A 23 0.74 -3.53 28.38
C GLN A 23 0.64 -3.18 26.91
N LEU A 24 0.22 -1.95 26.62
CA LEU A 24 0.14 -1.45 25.24
C LEU A 24 1.54 -1.19 24.67
N VAL A 25 1.73 -1.55 23.40
CA VAL A 25 2.98 -1.30 22.69
C VAL A 25 3.06 0.19 22.34
N ASN A 26 4.08 0.89 22.86
CA ASN A 26 4.34 2.30 22.53
C ASN A 26 4.95 2.48 21.13
N ASP A 27 5.04 3.70 20.64
CA ASP A 27 5.50 4.00 19.28
C ASP A 27 6.96 3.59 19.06
N ARG A 28 7.82 3.76 20.05
CA ARG A 28 9.24 3.40 19.97
C ARG A 28 9.40 1.89 19.80
N ASP A 29 8.74 1.11 20.63
CA ASP A 29 8.83 -0.36 20.59
C ASP A 29 8.19 -0.91 19.33
N PHE A 30 7.12 -0.26 18.84
CA PHE A 30 6.49 -0.62 17.58
C PHE A 30 7.42 -0.36 16.38
N LYS A 31 8.12 0.77 16.34
CA LYS A 31 9.15 1.05 15.33
C LYS A 31 10.27 0.00 15.36
N HIS A 32 10.75 -0.36 16.55
CA HIS A 32 11.76 -1.40 16.71
C HIS A 32 11.26 -2.75 16.18
N LEU A 33 10.03 -3.14 16.52
CA LEU A 33 9.43 -4.38 16.03
C LEU A 33 9.40 -4.42 14.48
N ILE A 34 8.98 -3.33 13.86
CA ILE A 34 8.92 -3.21 12.40
C ILE A 34 10.32 -3.30 11.79
N ALA A 35 11.29 -2.54 12.31
CA ALA A 35 12.66 -2.55 11.81
C ALA A 35 13.30 -3.94 11.93
N VAL A 36 13.19 -4.59 13.08
CA VAL A 36 13.69 -5.95 13.30
C VAL A 36 13.01 -6.96 12.37
N THR A 37 11.69 -6.86 12.22
CA THR A 37 10.95 -7.75 11.31
C THR A 37 11.37 -7.54 9.85
N ARG A 38 11.57 -6.28 9.41
CA ARG A 38 12.06 -6.00 8.05
C ARG A 38 13.42 -6.61 7.80
N LEU A 39 14.33 -6.55 8.75
CA LEU A 39 15.66 -7.18 8.65
C LEU A 39 15.58 -8.71 8.66
N ALA A 40 14.69 -9.28 9.46
CA ALA A 40 14.53 -10.73 9.57
C ALA A 40 13.86 -11.38 8.34
N VAL A 41 12.89 -10.68 7.74
CA VAL A 41 12.12 -11.17 6.57
C VAL A 41 12.06 -10.10 5.47
N PRO A 42 13.17 -9.79 4.81
CA PRO A 42 13.31 -8.63 3.92
C PRO A 42 12.41 -8.67 2.67
N TYR A 43 11.95 -9.86 2.27
CA TYR A 43 11.13 -10.06 1.08
C TYR A 43 9.62 -10.09 1.35
N THR A 44 9.22 -10.04 2.62
CA THR A 44 7.82 -10.13 3.01
C THR A 44 7.13 -8.77 2.92
N GLY A 45 5.93 -8.72 2.37
CA GLY A 45 5.07 -7.54 2.42
C GLY A 45 4.68 -7.23 3.86
N MET A 46 4.78 -5.97 4.29
CA MET A 46 4.43 -5.54 5.64
C MET A 46 3.29 -4.54 5.56
N ILE A 47 2.15 -4.89 6.16
CA ILE A 47 0.88 -4.17 6.03
C ILE A 47 0.64 -3.29 7.25
N LEU A 48 0.41 -2.01 7.01
CA LEU A 48 0.07 -1.00 7.99
C LEU A 48 -1.43 -0.69 7.95
N THR A 49 -2.06 -0.73 9.12
CA THR A 49 -3.50 -0.50 9.25
C THR A 49 -3.84 0.97 9.46
N THR A 50 -5.10 1.34 9.30
CA THR A 50 -5.64 2.68 9.59
C THR A 50 -5.80 2.96 11.09
N ARG A 51 -5.39 2.05 11.97
CA ARG A 51 -5.34 2.27 13.42
C ARG A 51 -4.29 3.29 13.83
N GLU A 52 -3.23 3.42 13.03
CA GLU A 52 -2.16 4.38 13.27
C GLU A 52 -2.48 5.74 12.65
N SER A 53 -2.00 6.83 13.28
CA SER A 53 -2.19 8.18 12.73
C SER A 53 -1.49 8.36 11.38
N ALA A 54 -1.94 9.33 10.60
CA ALA A 54 -1.38 9.63 9.29
C ALA A 54 0.13 9.93 9.36
N GLU A 55 0.54 10.71 10.37
CA GLU A 55 1.94 11.11 10.62
C GLU A 55 2.78 9.89 10.98
N PHE A 56 2.29 9.07 11.91
CA PHE A 56 3.01 7.89 12.34
C PHE A 56 3.14 6.84 11.23
N ARG A 57 2.10 6.69 10.40
CA ARG A 57 2.14 5.81 9.22
C ARG A 57 3.21 6.23 8.23
N ARG A 58 3.41 7.54 8.05
CA ARG A 58 4.48 8.07 7.22
C ARG A 58 5.87 7.68 7.73
N GLU A 59 6.11 7.86 9.02
CA GLU A 59 7.39 7.47 9.66
C GLU A 59 7.65 5.96 9.52
N LEU A 60 6.60 5.14 9.56
CA LEU A 60 6.71 3.69 9.45
C LEU A 60 7.04 3.21 8.03
N LEU A 61 6.68 3.96 6.99
CA LEU A 61 7.12 3.69 5.61
C LEU A 61 8.64 3.80 5.49
N ASP A 62 9.25 4.80 6.10
CA ASP A 62 10.69 5.01 6.08
C ASP A 62 11.47 3.87 6.76
N ILE A 63 10.82 3.11 7.65
CA ILE A 63 11.43 1.96 8.34
C ILE A 63 11.13 0.62 7.64
N GLY A 64 10.38 0.65 6.53
CA GLY A 64 10.20 -0.52 5.69
C GLY A 64 8.80 -1.12 5.63
N MET A 65 7.77 -0.44 6.13
CA MET A 65 6.40 -0.81 5.78
C MET A 65 6.21 -0.65 4.27
N SER A 66 5.50 -1.58 3.64
CA SER A 66 5.42 -1.65 2.18
C SER A 66 3.99 -1.72 1.64
N GLN A 67 3.03 -1.90 2.51
CA GLN A 67 1.61 -1.95 2.15
C GLN A 67 0.82 -1.18 3.21
N MET A 68 -0.28 -0.55 2.82
CA MET A 68 -1.13 0.17 3.76
C MET A 68 -2.59 0.12 3.36
N SER A 69 -3.45 0.08 4.38
CA SER A 69 -4.90 0.22 4.20
C SER A 69 -5.28 1.69 4.07
N ALA A 70 -6.33 1.99 3.32
CA ALA A 70 -6.90 3.32 3.21
C ALA A 70 -8.42 3.24 3.12
N GLY A 71 -9.11 4.29 3.55
CA GLY A 71 -10.58 4.37 3.49
C GLY A 71 -11.29 3.28 4.29
N SER A 72 -10.68 2.78 5.36
CA SER A 72 -11.31 1.76 6.21
C SER A 72 -12.52 2.33 6.95
N CYS A 73 -13.54 1.51 7.12
CA CYS A 73 -14.69 1.80 7.94
C CYS A 73 -14.98 0.60 8.86
N VAL A 74 -15.04 0.82 10.17
CA VAL A 74 -15.19 -0.23 11.19
C VAL A 74 -16.54 -0.22 11.88
N GLY A 75 -17.39 0.77 11.60
CA GLY A 75 -18.78 0.81 12.05
C GLY A 75 -19.65 -0.17 11.27
N VAL A 76 -20.66 -0.72 11.91
CA VAL A 76 -21.64 -1.60 11.26
C VAL A 76 -22.35 -0.85 10.12
N GLY A 77 -22.33 -1.42 8.92
CA GLY A 77 -22.91 -0.78 7.72
C GLY A 77 -22.16 0.47 7.24
N GLY A 78 -21.00 0.79 7.81
CA GLY A 78 -20.28 2.04 7.56
C GLY A 78 -19.87 2.26 6.10
N TYR A 79 -19.59 1.21 5.33
CA TYR A 79 -19.30 1.34 3.90
C TYR A 79 -20.54 1.71 3.07
N ALA A 80 -21.73 1.27 3.50
CA ALA A 80 -22.97 1.64 2.84
C ALA A 80 -23.45 3.04 3.24
N HIS A 81 -23.09 3.49 4.44
CA HIS A 81 -23.52 4.77 5.02
C HIS A 81 -22.34 5.48 5.70
N PRO A 82 -21.38 6.05 4.93
CA PRO A 82 -20.22 6.73 5.51
C PRO A 82 -20.63 7.84 6.49
N GLY A 83 -20.04 7.83 7.68
CA GLY A 83 -20.32 8.83 8.72
C GLY A 83 -21.59 8.60 9.54
N ARG A 84 -22.32 7.50 9.31
CA ARG A 84 -23.49 7.14 10.12
C ARG A 84 -23.08 6.16 11.22
N THR A 85 -23.21 6.57 12.47
CA THR A 85 -23.18 5.65 13.62
C THR A 85 -24.59 5.10 13.85
N VAL A 86 -24.70 3.78 13.96
CA VAL A 86 -25.95 3.14 14.39
C VAL A 86 -26.02 3.23 15.92
N PRO A 87 -27.09 3.81 16.50
CA PRO A 87 -27.19 3.88 17.96
C PRO A 87 -27.08 2.50 18.60
N GLY A 88 -26.18 2.35 19.58
CA GLY A 88 -25.93 1.08 20.28
C GLY A 88 -24.90 0.16 19.65
N GLU A 89 -24.32 0.52 18.50
CA GLU A 89 -23.28 -0.25 17.81
C GLU A 89 -21.98 0.57 17.77
N ALA A 90 -21.21 0.50 18.84
CA ALA A 90 -19.86 1.09 18.88
C ALA A 90 -18.91 0.32 17.95
N PRO A 91 -17.97 1.00 17.27
CA PRO A 91 -16.94 0.33 16.50
C PRO A 91 -16.02 -0.47 17.43
N GLN A 92 -15.52 -1.62 16.96
CA GLN A 92 -14.60 -2.47 17.74
C GLN A 92 -13.30 -1.75 18.14
N PHE A 93 -12.91 -0.74 17.37
CA PHE A 93 -11.75 0.12 17.62
C PHE A 93 -11.91 1.42 16.85
N HIS A 94 -11.19 2.46 17.30
CA HIS A 94 -11.16 3.73 16.60
C HIS A 94 -10.10 3.72 15.49
N LEU A 95 -10.44 4.35 14.36
CA LEU A 95 -9.48 4.63 13.31
C LEU A 95 -8.76 5.94 13.63
N ALA A 96 -7.45 5.96 13.51
CA ALA A 96 -6.65 7.17 13.66
C ALA A 96 -6.36 7.85 12.31
N ASP A 97 -6.50 7.10 11.20
CA ASP A 97 -6.41 7.64 9.85
C ASP A 97 -7.69 7.33 9.07
N GLU A 98 -8.56 8.34 8.98
CA GLU A 98 -9.85 8.28 8.28
C GLU A 98 -9.80 8.93 6.89
N ARG A 99 -8.59 9.27 6.40
CA ARG A 99 -8.42 9.89 5.08
C ARG A 99 -9.00 9.01 3.98
N LYS A 100 -9.55 9.67 2.96
CA LYS A 100 -9.97 9.00 1.74
C LYS A 100 -8.76 8.37 1.03
N PRO A 101 -8.96 7.30 0.25
CA PRO A 101 -7.86 6.68 -0.52
C PRO A 101 -7.08 7.69 -1.36
N GLU A 102 -7.76 8.64 -1.97
CA GLU A 102 -7.15 9.67 -2.79
C GLU A 102 -6.21 10.59 -2.01
N ASP A 103 -6.59 11.01 -0.80
CA ASP A 103 -5.74 11.85 0.07
C ASP A 103 -4.49 11.09 0.53
N VAL A 104 -4.63 9.78 0.79
CA VAL A 104 -3.50 8.90 1.10
C VAL A 104 -2.56 8.80 -0.10
N LEU A 105 -3.09 8.62 -1.31
CA LEU A 105 -2.28 8.54 -2.54
C LEU A 105 -1.55 9.85 -2.81
N LYS A 106 -2.21 11.01 -2.67
CA LYS A 106 -1.56 12.32 -2.80
C LYS A 106 -0.40 12.47 -1.80
N GLY A 107 -0.59 12.05 -0.57
CA GLY A 107 0.46 12.03 0.45
C GLY A 107 1.65 11.17 0.04
N LEU A 108 1.40 9.92 -0.37
CA LEU A 108 2.44 8.99 -0.80
C LEU A 108 3.26 9.54 -1.97
N VAL A 109 2.59 10.06 -3.01
CA VAL A 109 3.29 10.62 -4.19
C VAL A 109 4.13 11.84 -3.83
N ARG A 110 3.64 12.72 -2.96
CA ARG A 110 4.40 13.89 -2.48
C ARG A 110 5.63 13.48 -1.65
N ASP A 111 5.53 12.38 -0.93
CA ASP A 111 6.63 11.80 -0.15
C ASP A 111 7.60 10.95 -0.99
N GLY A 112 7.37 10.84 -2.30
CA GLY A 112 8.26 10.12 -3.22
C GLY A 112 7.97 8.62 -3.35
N TYR A 113 6.84 8.14 -2.86
CA TYR A 113 6.44 6.73 -2.97
C TYR A 113 5.53 6.52 -4.17
N LEU A 114 5.86 5.54 -5.02
CA LEU A 114 5.00 5.10 -6.13
C LEU A 114 3.92 4.15 -5.60
N PRO A 115 2.62 4.52 -5.61
CA PRO A 115 1.55 3.60 -5.26
C PRO A 115 1.42 2.45 -6.25
N SER A 116 1.01 1.27 -5.77
CA SER A 116 0.78 0.09 -6.62
C SER A 116 -0.49 -0.64 -6.22
N PHE A 117 -1.32 -0.96 -7.22
CA PHE A 117 -2.51 -1.81 -7.09
C PHE A 117 -2.29 -3.19 -7.75
N CYS A 118 -1.03 -3.58 -7.97
CA CYS A 118 -0.67 -4.76 -8.72
C CYS A 118 -1.06 -6.06 -8.02
N THR A 119 -1.78 -6.92 -8.75
CA THR A 119 -2.12 -8.30 -8.37
C THR A 119 -1.55 -9.33 -9.34
N ALA A 120 -0.63 -8.94 -10.22
CA ALA A 120 -0.12 -9.77 -11.31
C ALA A 120 0.49 -11.10 -10.84
N CYS A 121 1.18 -11.12 -9.70
CA CYS A 121 1.78 -12.35 -9.17
C CYS A 121 0.74 -13.40 -8.82
N TYR A 122 -0.36 -13.03 -8.17
CA TYR A 122 -1.47 -13.95 -7.88
C TYR A 122 -2.10 -14.49 -9.16
N ARG A 123 -2.37 -13.61 -10.12
CA ARG A 123 -3.02 -13.94 -11.40
C ARG A 123 -2.14 -14.79 -12.31
N SER A 124 -0.81 -14.66 -12.20
CA SER A 124 0.17 -15.43 -12.99
C SER A 124 0.70 -16.66 -12.25
N GLY A 125 0.11 -17.03 -11.10
CA GLY A 125 0.57 -18.16 -10.30
C GLY A 125 1.99 -18.01 -9.74
N ARG A 126 2.50 -16.79 -9.67
CA ARG A 126 3.81 -16.46 -9.07
C ARG A 126 3.64 -16.24 -7.56
N THR A 127 3.38 -17.33 -6.82
CA THR A 127 3.21 -17.33 -5.37
C THR A 127 4.08 -18.40 -4.74
N GLY A 128 4.30 -18.34 -3.43
CA GLY A 128 5.08 -19.34 -2.68
C GLY A 128 6.46 -19.60 -3.29
N ASP A 129 6.73 -20.84 -3.64
CA ASP A 129 8.02 -21.29 -4.17
C ASP A 129 8.38 -20.69 -5.54
N ARG A 130 7.41 -20.22 -6.30
CA ARG A 130 7.65 -19.53 -7.56
C ARG A 130 7.97 -18.05 -7.37
N PHE A 131 7.48 -17.43 -6.31
CA PHE A 131 7.72 -16.02 -5.99
C PHE A 131 9.08 -15.80 -5.30
N MET A 132 9.39 -16.63 -4.31
CA MET A 132 10.55 -16.40 -3.44
C MET A 132 11.91 -16.38 -4.18
N PRO A 133 12.19 -17.25 -5.18
CA PRO A 133 13.43 -17.16 -5.95
C PRO A 133 13.57 -15.81 -6.67
N LEU A 134 12.50 -15.31 -7.29
CA LEU A 134 12.49 -14.03 -8.00
C LEU A 134 12.68 -12.84 -7.04
N ALA A 135 12.08 -12.91 -5.85
CA ALA A 135 12.24 -11.89 -4.82
C ALA A 135 13.67 -11.87 -4.26
N LYS A 136 14.26 -13.03 -3.96
CA LYS A 136 15.62 -13.17 -3.43
C LYS A 136 16.69 -12.75 -4.42
N SER A 137 16.52 -13.01 -5.72
CA SER A 137 17.45 -12.57 -6.76
C SER A 137 17.31 -11.09 -7.12
N GLY A 138 16.23 -10.43 -6.67
CA GLY A 138 15.88 -9.06 -7.08
C GLY A 138 15.24 -8.96 -8.47
N GLU A 139 15.12 -10.08 -9.20
CA GLU A 139 14.55 -10.07 -10.55
C GLU A 139 13.09 -9.69 -10.60
N ILE A 140 12.37 -9.86 -9.49
CA ILE A 140 10.98 -9.46 -9.38
C ILE A 140 10.78 -7.94 -9.62
N SER A 141 11.77 -7.12 -9.33
CA SER A 141 11.73 -5.66 -9.57
C SER A 141 11.47 -5.32 -11.03
N ASN A 142 11.95 -6.15 -11.98
CA ASN A 142 11.71 -5.99 -13.42
C ASN A 142 10.24 -6.14 -13.82
N CYS A 143 9.40 -6.67 -12.94
CA CYS A 143 7.95 -6.74 -13.11
C CYS A 143 7.23 -5.80 -12.14
N CYS A 144 7.68 -5.72 -10.88
CA CYS A 144 6.99 -4.96 -9.83
C CYS A 144 6.99 -3.46 -10.10
N GLN A 145 8.14 -2.87 -10.45
CA GLN A 145 8.21 -1.43 -10.74
C GLN A 145 7.38 -1.05 -11.98
N PRO A 146 7.50 -1.72 -13.15
CA PRO A 146 6.59 -1.46 -14.27
C PRO A 146 5.12 -1.68 -13.93
N ASN A 147 4.77 -2.76 -13.25
CA ASN A 147 3.38 -3.03 -12.89
C ASN A 147 2.81 -2.00 -11.88
N ALA A 148 3.64 -1.46 -10.99
CA ALA A 148 3.22 -0.37 -10.12
C ALA A 148 2.83 0.87 -10.95
N MET A 149 3.68 1.27 -11.91
CA MET A 149 3.39 2.38 -12.80
C MET A 149 2.11 2.14 -13.62
N LEU A 150 1.94 0.93 -14.20
CA LEU A 150 0.76 0.61 -15.01
C LEU A 150 -0.53 0.66 -14.17
N THR A 151 -0.55 0.01 -13.02
CA THR A 151 -1.75 -0.02 -12.17
C THR A 151 -2.05 1.35 -11.55
N PHE A 152 -1.03 2.13 -11.26
CA PHE A 152 -1.24 3.50 -10.80
C PHE A 152 -1.74 4.40 -11.93
N LYS A 153 -1.22 4.26 -13.17
CA LYS A 153 -1.73 5.00 -14.34
C LYS A 153 -3.19 4.68 -14.62
N GLU A 154 -3.61 3.42 -14.52
CA GLU A 154 -5.03 3.05 -14.62
C GLU A 154 -5.87 3.78 -13.57
N TYR A 155 -5.43 3.77 -12.30
CA TYR A 155 -6.11 4.51 -11.25
C TYR A 155 -6.22 6.01 -11.55
N LEU A 156 -5.12 6.62 -12.04
CA LEU A 156 -5.12 8.05 -12.40
C LEU A 156 -6.13 8.36 -13.50
N LEU A 157 -6.23 7.50 -14.52
CA LEU A 157 -7.14 7.71 -15.63
C LEU A 157 -8.62 7.58 -15.22
N ASP A 158 -8.92 6.61 -14.36
CA ASP A 158 -10.29 6.20 -14.08
C ASP A 158 -10.91 6.90 -12.86
N TYR A 159 -10.10 7.30 -11.86
CA TYR A 159 -10.61 7.72 -10.56
C TYR A 159 -10.05 9.03 -10.02
N ALA A 160 -8.85 9.45 -10.44
CA ALA A 160 -8.16 10.56 -9.80
C ALA A 160 -8.68 11.92 -10.24
N ASP A 161 -8.61 12.91 -9.35
CA ASP A 161 -8.78 14.31 -9.70
C ASP A 161 -7.56 14.87 -10.47
N ASP A 162 -7.66 16.09 -10.94
CA ASP A 162 -6.62 16.73 -11.76
C ASP A 162 -5.31 16.93 -11.01
N GLU A 163 -5.38 17.14 -9.68
CA GLU A 163 -4.19 17.30 -8.85
C GLU A 163 -3.42 15.98 -8.74
N LEU A 164 -4.10 14.88 -8.40
CA LEU A 164 -3.47 13.57 -8.29
C LEU A 164 -2.99 13.07 -9.65
N LYS A 165 -3.70 13.34 -10.75
CA LYS A 165 -3.23 13.05 -12.11
C LYS A 165 -1.90 13.72 -12.40
N LYS A 166 -1.78 15.01 -12.14
CA LYS A 166 -0.55 15.77 -12.36
C LYS A 166 0.63 15.25 -11.52
N LEU A 167 0.40 15.01 -10.23
CA LEU A 167 1.41 14.47 -9.33
C LEU A 167 1.83 13.04 -9.76
N GLY A 168 0.86 12.20 -10.07
CA GLY A 168 1.09 10.82 -10.46
C GLY A 168 1.81 10.68 -11.80
N ASP A 169 1.46 11.47 -12.80
CA ASP A 169 2.15 11.45 -14.09
C ASP A 169 3.62 11.89 -13.94
N ALA A 170 3.90 12.89 -13.13
CA ALA A 170 5.27 13.31 -12.83
C ALA A 170 6.07 12.19 -12.11
N MET A 171 5.44 11.50 -11.15
CA MET A 171 6.03 10.35 -10.45
C MET A 171 6.32 9.21 -11.44
N ILE A 172 5.36 8.84 -12.28
CA ILE A 172 5.52 7.78 -13.29
C ILE A 172 6.68 8.12 -14.25
N ALA A 173 6.79 9.36 -14.71
CA ALA A 173 7.88 9.78 -15.57
C ALA A 173 9.25 9.65 -14.88
N THR A 174 9.33 10.01 -13.60
CA THR A 174 10.55 9.84 -12.80
C THR A 174 10.92 8.36 -12.65
N GLU A 175 9.99 7.51 -12.25
CA GLU A 175 10.20 6.08 -12.08
C GLU A 175 10.57 5.37 -13.39
N LEU A 176 9.95 5.77 -14.49
CA LEU A 176 10.25 5.23 -15.82
C LEU A 176 11.69 5.51 -16.22
N SER A 177 12.21 6.69 -15.89
CA SER A 177 13.61 7.07 -16.17
C SER A 177 14.62 6.23 -15.38
N GLN A 178 14.22 5.65 -14.24
CA GLN A 178 15.07 4.81 -13.38
C GLN A 178 15.15 3.36 -13.86
N ILE A 179 14.31 2.93 -14.80
CA ILE A 179 14.40 1.57 -15.36
C ILE A 179 15.70 1.44 -16.16
N THR A 180 16.65 0.68 -15.65
CA THR A 180 17.98 0.49 -16.25
C THR A 180 17.97 -0.42 -17.49
N ARG A 181 17.03 -1.38 -17.56
CA ARG A 181 16.89 -2.29 -18.71
C ARG A 181 16.11 -1.59 -19.83
N GLU A 182 16.80 -1.12 -20.87
CA GLU A 182 16.22 -0.38 -22.00
C GLU A 182 14.96 -1.05 -22.59
N LYS A 183 15.07 -2.32 -22.96
CA LYS A 183 13.94 -3.08 -23.49
C LYS A 183 12.73 -3.09 -22.55
N ARG A 184 12.94 -3.14 -21.23
CA ARG A 184 11.86 -3.11 -20.25
C ARG A 184 11.24 -1.71 -20.17
N ARG A 185 12.06 -0.67 -20.21
CA ARG A 185 11.61 0.72 -20.24
C ARG A 185 10.72 0.98 -21.46
N GLU A 186 11.20 0.62 -22.67
CA GLU A 186 10.44 0.77 -23.92
C GLU A 186 9.09 0.03 -23.89
N GLN A 187 9.07 -1.22 -23.38
CA GLN A 187 7.83 -1.97 -23.23
C GLN A 187 6.86 -1.29 -22.24
N THR A 188 7.39 -0.74 -21.14
CA THR A 188 6.57 -0.02 -20.15
C THR A 188 5.97 1.24 -20.76
N GLU A 189 6.76 2.01 -21.51
CA GLU A 189 6.28 3.19 -22.26
C GLU A 189 5.16 2.83 -23.25
N GLN A 190 5.34 1.73 -23.98
CA GLN A 190 4.30 1.25 -24.92
C GLN A 190 3.01 0.89 -24.17
N TYR A 191 3.11 0.24 -23.03
CA TYR A 191 1.95 -0.13 -22.21
C TYR A 191 1.26 1.10 -21.61
N LEU A 192 2.00 2.09 -21.15
CA LEU A 192 1.44 3.36 -20.68
C LEU A 192 0.64 4.07 -21.79
N LYS A 193 1.17 4.13 -23.01
CA LYS A 193 0.44 4.68 -24.18
C LYS A 193 -0.84 3.90 -24.50
N ARG A 194 -0.81 2.57 -24.38
CA ARG A 194 -1.99 1.72 -24.59
C ARG A 194 -3.07 1.96 -23.52
N LEU A 195 -2.67 2.19 -22.26
CA LEU A 195 -3.59 2.61 -21.20
C LEU A 195 -4.26 3.94 -21.52
N GLU A 196 -3.49 4.93 -22.01
CA GLU A 196 -4.00 6.23 -22.46
C GLU A 196 -4.96 6.10 -23.65
N ALA A 197 -4.73 5.10 -24.51
CA ALA A 197 -5.63 4.77 -25.62
C ALA A 197 -6.89 3.98 -25.20
N GLY A 198 -7.07 3.69 -23.89
CA GLY A 198 -8.26 3.05 -23.33
C GLY A 198 -8.11 1.58 -23.00
N GLU A 199 -6.97 0.95 -23.25
CA GLU A 199 -6.73 -0.41 -22.78
C GLU A 199 -6.62 -0.44 -21.25
N ARG A 200 -6.88 -1.59 -20.65
CA ARG A 200 -6.81 -1.81 -19.21
C ARG A 200 -6.22 -3.18 -18.91
N ASP A 201 -5.81 -3.36 -17.64
CA ASP A 201 -5.31 -4.63 -17.12
C ASP A 201 -4.01 -5.11 -17.80
N LEU A 202 -3.17 -4.17 -18.22
CA LEU A 202 -1.86 -4.47 -18.76
C LEU A 202 -0.87 -4.81 -17.64
N ARG A 203 -0.06 -5.86 -17.83
CA ARG A 203 0.90 -6.33 -16.82
C ARG A 203 2.06 -7.11 -17.45
N PHE A 204 3.12 -7.26 -16.64
CA PHE A 204 4.28 -8.11 -16.92
C PHE A 204 4.26 -9.39 -16.10
#